data_e06f241486d5a7c9533dd26a352ee01c
#
_entry.id   e06f241486d5a7c9533dd26a352ee01c
#
_cell.length_a   1.000
_cell.length_b   1.000
_cell.length_c   1.000
_cell.angle_alpha   90.00
_cell.angle_beta   90.00
_cell.angle_gamma   90.00
#
_symmetry.space_group_name_H-M   'P 1'
#
loop_
_entity.id
_entity.type
_entity.pdbx_description
1 polymer ?
#
loop_
_entity_poly.entity_id
_entity_poly.type
_entity_poly.pdbx_seq_one_letter_code
_entity_poly.pdbx_strand_id
1 'polypeptide(L)'
;MDDFLRADAVASGLVDGVKSYVVVEASSTGDIDDILRAQRRADVLRKAGLAAIPLVACEAISPESLAFAKLREVRVWCNGSMVEAAA
;
A
#
# COMPACT_ATOMS: atom_id res chain seq x y z
N MET A 1 6.66 -11.12 -12.07
CA MET A 1 6.75 -12.02 -10.92
C MET A 1 7.62 -11.47 -9.80
N ASP A 2 8.80 -11.00 -10.16
CA ASP A 2 9.76 -10.59 -9.14
C ASP A 2 9.28 -9.44 -8.28
N ASP A 3 8.58 -8.47 -8.86
CA ASP A 3 8.07 -7.33 -8.09
C ASP A 3 7.10 -7.79 -7.00
N PHE A 4 6.24 -8.74 -7.33
CA PHE A 4 5.30 -9.30 -6.35
C PHE A 4 6.05 -10.07 -5.26
N LEU A 5 7.03 -10.90 -5.67
CA LEU A 5 7.81 -11.69 -4.72
C LEU A 5 8.69 -10.85 -3.82
N ARG A 6 8.96 -9.59 -4.21
CA ARG A 6 9.78 -8.67 -3.43
C ARG A 6 8.98 -7.77 -2.52
N ALA A 7 7.65 -7.87 -2.55
CA ALA A 7 6.83 -7.14 -1.59
C ALA A 7 7.19 -7.62 -0.18
N ASP A 8 7.24 -6.71 0.77
CA ASP A 8 7.62 -7.04 2.14
C ASP A 8 6.62 -7.98 2.77
N ALA A 9 5.35 -7.84 2.45
CA ALA A 9 4.33 -8.74 2.93
C ALA A 9 3.10 -8.69 2.03
N VAL A 10 2.39 -9.81 1.97
CA VAL A 10 1.09 -9.88 1.31
C VAL A 10 0.15 -10.60 2.27
N ALA A 11 -0.96 -9.97 2.57
CA ALA A 11 -1.99 -10.56 3.42
C ALA A 11 -3.30 -10.64 2.64
N SER A 12 -4.18 -11.53 3.04
CA SER A 12 -5.50 -11.61 2.43
C SER A 12 -6.58 -11.50 3.49
N GLY A 13 -7.73 -11.00 3.12
CA GLY A 13 -8.85 -10.84 4.03
C GLY A 13 -10.03 -10.21 3.32
N LEU A 14 -11.07 -9.89 4.08
CA LEU A 14 -12.24 -9.21 3.55
C LEU A 14 -12.07 -7.71 3.75
N VAL A 15 -12.21 -6.97 2.65
CA VAL A 15 -12.21 -5.50 2.68
C VAL A 15 -13.52 -5.06 2.07
N ASP A 16 -14.35 -4.41 2.86
CA ASP A 16 -15.70 -4.01 2.45
C ASP A 16 -16.50 -5.20 1.89
N GLY A 17 -16.33 -6.37 2.51
CA GLY A 17 -17.03 -7.58 2.11
C GLY A 17 -16.44 -8.31 0.91
N VAL A 18 -15.35 -7.82 0.33
CA VAL A 18 -14.69 -8.41 -0.83
C VAL A 18 -13.36 -9.01 -0.42
N LYS A 19 -13.13 -10.27 -0.80
CA LYS A 19 -11.84 -10.90 -0.56
C LYS A 19 -10.76 -10.16 -1.34
N SER A 20 -9.76 -9.64 -0.64
CA SER A 20 -8.74 -8.80 -1.23
C SER A 20 -7.36 -9.19 -0.70
N TYR A 21 -6.34 -8.87 -1.49
CA TYR A 21 -4.95 -9.01 -1.06
C TYR A 21 -4.44 -7.62 -0.70
N VAL A 22 -3.77 -7.52 0.44
CA VAL A 22 -3.14 -6.27 0.86
C VAL A 22 -1.64 -6.43 0.63
N VAL A 23 -1.09 -5.60 -0.23
CA VAL A 23 0.33 -5.63 -0.57
C VAL A 23 1.02 -4.56 0.27
N VAL A 24 1.88 -4.98 1.19
CA VAL A 24 2.50 -4.08 2.17
C VAL A 24 3.95 -3.82 1.79
N GLU A 25 4.32 -2.54 1.70
CA GLU A 25 5.70 -2.09 1.64
C GLU A 25 6.05 -1.48 2.98
N ALA A 26 7.03 -2.03 3.66
CA ALA A 26 7.47 -1.51 4.96
C ALA A 26 8.71 -0.64 4.79
N SER A 27 8.76 0.48 5.50
CA SER A 27 9.86 1.41 5.43
C SER A 27 9.91 2.22 6.72
N SER A 28 11.09 2.65 7.13
CA SER A 28 11.20 3.56 8.28
C SER A 28 10.55 4.89 7.97
N THR A 29 10.80 5.42 6.78
CA THR A 29 10.20 6.65 6.31
C THR A 29 9.50 6.37 4.99
N GLY A 30 8.19 6.58 4.97
CA GLY A 30 7.41 6.39 3.75
C GLY A 30 7.73 7.51 2.76
N ASP A 31 8.13 7.14 1.55
CA ASP A 31 8.45 8.12 0.51
C ASP A 31 7.73 7.77 -0.80
N ILE A 32 7.95 8.63 -1.80
CA ILE A 32 7.31 8.48 -3.11
C ILE A 32 7.64 7.12 -3.73
N ASP A 33 8.88 6.67 -3.61
CA ASP A 33 9.28 5.39 -4.19
C ASP A 33 8.56 4.21 -3.54
N ASP A 34 8.37 4.26 -2.22
CA ASP A 34 7.62 3.22 -1.51
C ASP A 34 6.17 3.17 -1.99
N ILE A 35 5.57 4.33 -2.18
CA ILE A 35 4.18 4.45 -2.64
C ILE A 35 4.05 3.87 -4.05
N LEU A 36 4.94 4.25 -4.96
CA LEU A 36 4.91 3.75 -6.33
C LEU A 36 5.17 2.26 -6.39
N ARG A 37 6.04 1.75 -5.53
CA ARG A 37 6.35 0.33 -5.48
C ARG A 37 5.15 -0.47 -4.99
N ALA A 38 4.49 0.00 -3.93
CA ALA A 38 3.28 -0.66 -3.42
C ALA A 38 2.19 -0.69 -4.50
N GLN A 39 2.00 0.42 -5.18
CA GLN A 39 1.01 0.51 -6.24
C GLN A 39 1.32 -0.46 -7.39
N ARG A 40 2.57 -0.47 -7.84
CA ARG A 40 2.99 -1.35 -8.94
C ARG A 40 2.78 -2.83 -8.62
N ARG A 41 3.11 -3.22 -7.38
CA ARG A 41 2.94 -4.61 -6.96
C ARG A 41 1.47 -4.99 -6.83
N ALA A 42 0.63 -4.09 -6.35
CA ALA A 42 -0.81 -4.33 -6.32
C ALA A 42 -1.36 -4.47 -7.74
N ASP A 43 -0.86 -3.67 -8.67
CA ASP A 43 -1.31 -3.73 -10.07
C ASP A 43 -0.98 -5.08 -10.72
N VAL A 44 0.12 -5.71 -10.34
CA VAL A 44 0.45 -7.05 -10.83
C VAL A 44 -0.67 -8.03 -10.47
N LEU A 45 -1.16 -7.98 -9.24
CA LEU A 45 -2.26 -8.84 -8.80
C LEU A 45 -3.56 -8.48 -9.50
N ARG A 46 -3.83 -7.19 -9.68
CA ARG A 46 -5.05 -6.74 -10.35
C ARG A 46 -5.10 -7.19 -11.80
N LYS A 47 -3.96 -7.19 -12.49
CA LYS A 47 -3.87 -7.69 -13.86
C LYS A 47 -4.12 -9.19 -13.94
N ALA A 48 -3.90 -9.91 -12.85
CA ALA A 48 -4.22 -11.34 -12.76
C ALA A 48 -5.67 -11.58 -12.34
N GLY A 49 -6.49 -10.53 -12.24
CA GLY A 49 -7.91 -10.64 -11.91
C GLY A 49 -8.19 -10.67 -10.42
N LEU A 50 -7.22 -10.32 -9.58
CA LEU A 50 -7.38 -10.33 -8.13
C LEU A 50 -7.63 -8.93 -7.59
N ALA A 51 -8.44 -8.81 -6.54
CA ALA A 51 -8.60 -7.55 -5.82
C ALA A 51 -7.36 -7.35 -4.95
N ALA A 52 -6.70 -6.20 -5.10
CA ALA A 52 -5.47 -5.92 -4.38
C ALA A 52 -5.46 -4.47 -3.90
N ILE A 53 -4.94 -4.27 -2.70
CA ILE A 53 -4.87 -2.97 -2.05
C ILE A 53 -3.42 -2.69 -1.70
N PRO A 54 -2.83 -1.61 -2.22
CA PRO A 54 -1.47 -1.23 -1.83
C PRO A 54 -1.48 -0.50 -0.50
N LEU A 55 -0.48 -0.81 0.34
CA LEU A 55 -0.34 -0.19 1.64
C LEU A 55 1.15 0.04 1.93
N VAL A 56 1.47 1.22 2.42
CA VAL A 56 2.80 1.54 2.93
C VAL A 56 2.74 1.59 4.45
N ALA A 57 3.56 0.78 5.11
CA ALA A 57 3.69 0.79 6.57
C ALA A 57 5.00 1.48 6.92
N CYS A 58 4.95 2.52 7.71
CA CYS A 58 6.13 3.33 8.04
C CYS A 58 6.05 3.87 9.47
N GLU A 59 7.18 4.39 9.94
CA GLU A 59 7.23 5.07 11.24
C GLU A 59 6.97 6.56 11.09
N ALA A 60 7.32 7.11 9.94
CA ALA A 60 7.12 8.54 9.65
C ALA A 60 6.84 8.71 8.16
N ILE A 61 6.10 9.75 7.82
CA ILE A 61 5.83 10.11 6.43
C ILE A 61 5.62 11.61 6.34
N SER A 62 6.17 12.24 5.30
CA SER A 62 6.00 13.68 5.11
C SER A 62 4.58 14.00 4.63
N PRO A 63 4.10 15.23 4.88
CA PRO A 63 2.80 15.64 4.35
C PRO A 63 2.70 15.51 2.82
N GLU A 64 3.78 15.78 2.11
CA GLU A 64 3.82 15.68 0.66
C GLU A 64 3.67 14.23 0.20
N SER A 65 4.39 13.32 0.84
CA SER A 65 4.30 11.90 0.51
C SER A 65 2.92 11.34 0.86
N LEU A 66 2.36 11.77 2.00
CA LEU A 66 1.02 11.35 2.39
C LEU A 66 -0.04 11.83 1.37
N ALA A 67 0.07 13.08 0.91
CA ALA A 67 -0.83 13.61 -0.11
C ALA A 67 -0.69 12.83 -1.42
N PHE A 68 0.52 12.46 -1.80
CA PHE A 68 0.76 11.66 -2.99
C PHE A 68 0.14 10.27 -2.87
N ALA A 69 0.31 9.62 -1.70
CA ALA A 69 -0.28 8.31 -1.44
C ALA A 69 -1.80 8.38 -1.58
N LYS A 70 -2.42 9.39 -1.01
CA LYS A 70 -3.85 9.59 -1.10
C LYS A 70 -4.31 9.76 -2.55
N LEU A 71 -3.59 10.57 -3.31
CA LEU A 71 -3.89 10.79 -4.72
C LEU A 71 -3.81 9.52 -5.54
N ARG A 72 -2.87 8.63 -5.18
CA ARG A 72 -2.65 7.36 -5.88
C ARG A 72 -3.46 6.21 -5.27
N GLU A 73 -4.29 6.49 -4.29
CA GLU A 73 -5.13 5.51 -3.59
C GLU A 73 -4.29 4.40 -2.93
N VAL A 74 -3.13 4.77 -2.40
CA VAL A 74 -2.28 3.90 -1.62
C VAL A 74 -2.54 4.20 -0.15
N ARG A 75 -2.87 3.17 0.62
CA ARG A 75 -3.13 3.33 2.05
C ARG A 75 -1.83 3.45 2.82
N VAL A 76 -1.88 4.13 3.95
CA VAL A 76 -0.71 4.36 4.79
C VAL A 76 -1.02 3.93 6.22
N TRP A 77 -0.16 3.09 6.76
CA TRP A 77 -0.13 2.73 8.18
C TRP A 77 1.11 3.39 8.75
N CYS A 78 0.92 4.34 9.64
CA CYS A 78 2.05 5.11 10.15
C CYS A 78 2.03 5.11 11.67
N ASN A 79 3.16 4.75 12.26
CA ASN A 79 3.36 4.77 13.70
C ASN A 79 2.25 4.04 14.46
N GLY A 80 1.89 2.85 13.98
CA GLY A 80 0.97 1.96 14.65
C GLY A 80 -0.51 2.19 14.36
N SER A 81 -0.86 3.07 13.44
CA SER A 81 -2.27 3.26 13.09
C SER A 81 -2.45 3.65 11.62
N MET A 82 -3.64 3.35 11.10
CA MET A 82 -3.99 3.76 9.75
C MET A 82 -4.13 5.27 9.69
N VAL A 83 -3.52 5.86 8.66
CA VAL A 83 -3.68 7.28 8.41
C VAL A 83 -4.92 7.44 7.52
N GLU A 84 -5.97 8.00 8.13
CA GLU A 84 -7.19 8.28 7.38
C GLU A 84 -6.95 9.41 6.42
N ALA A 85 -7.42 9.23 5.19
CA ALA A 85 -7.41 10.32 4.25
C ALA A 85 -8.37 11.38 4.76
N ALA A 86 -7.87 12.58 4.99
CA ALA A 86 -8.75 13.69 5.34
C ALA A 86 -9.77 13.87 4.22
N ALA A 87 -10.99 13.93 4.60
CA ALA A 87 -12.07 14.09 3.64
C ALA A 87 -11.93 15.41 2.89
#